data_25abce5858410844fba0418609241314
#
_entry.id   25abce5858410844fba0418609241314
#
_cell.length_a   1.000
_cell.length_b   1.000
_cell.length_c   1.000
_cell.angle_alpha   90.00
_cell.angle_beta   90.00
_cell.angle_gamma   90.00
#
_symmetry.space_group_name_H-M   'P 1'
#
loop_
_entity.id
_entity.type
_entity.pdbx_description
1 polymer ?
#
loop_
_entity_poly.entity_id
_entity_poly.type
_entity_poly.pdbx_seq_one_letter_code
_entity_poly.pdbx_strand_id
1 'polypeptide(L)'
;MSIYKNITDLIGGTPLLELTNIEKSYDLNAKIVAKLEYFNPAGSVKDRIAKAMIDDAEHKGLLKPGSVIIEPTSGNTGIGLASVAASRGYRLIIAMPETMSVERRNLMKAYGAELVLTEGAKGMKGAIAKAEELAAEIPNSFIPSQFTNPANPAIHERTTGVEIWDDTDGKVDIFVAGVGTGGTVSGTGAYLKSKNPDIKVVAVEPKGSPVLSEGTAGPHKIQGIGAGFVPETLNTGIYDEVIAVGNEEAFETGRNIARKEGVLVGISSGAAVWAAIQLAKRPENKGKTIVALLPDTGERYLSTPMFE
;
A
#
# COMPACT_ATOMS: atom_id res chain seq x y z
N MET A 1 21.66 19.80 9.33
CA MET A 1 20.30 19.45 9.86
C MET A 1 19.28 20.20 9.01
N SER A 2 18.31 19.50 8.48
CA SER A 2 17.27 20.12 7.63
C SER A 2 16.01 20.33 8.46
N ILE A 3 15.47 21.57 8.46
CA ILE A 3 14.17 21.86 9.03
C ILE A 3 13.17 21.82 7.87
N TYR A 4 12.29 20.82 7.88
CA TYR A 4 11.23 20.66 6.89
C TYR A 4 10.10 21.65 7.21
N LYS A 5 9.48 22.20 6.18
CA LYS A 5 8.39 23.20 6.34
C LYS A 5 7.00 22.60 6.25
N ASN A 6 6.90 21.43 5.66
CA ASN A 6 5.65 20.72 5.45
C ASN A 6 5.82 19.23 5.74
N ILE A 7 4.80 18.61 6.35
CA ILE A 7 4.84 17.16 6.66
C ILE A 7 4.96 16.31 5.40
N THR A 8 4.45 16.79 4.27
CA THR A 8 4.54 16.08 2.98
C THR A 8 5.96 16.00 2.43
N ASP A 9 6.89 16.83 2.91
CA ASP A 9 8.31 16.77 2.55
C ASP A 9 9.03 15.58 3.19
N LEU A 10 8.41 14.95 4.19
CA LEU A 10 8.89 13.76 4.89
C LEU A 10 8.36 12.44 4.29
N ILE A 11 7.49 12.51 3.28
CA ILE A 11 6.95 11.32 2.63
C ILE A 11 8.01 10.70 1.73
N GLY A 12 8.24 9.39 1.87
CA GLY A 12 9.29 8.66 1.17
C GLY A 12 10.59 8.59 1.96
N GLY A 13 11.68 8.17 1.31
CA GLY A 13 12.95 7.95 1.99
C GLY A 13 12.85 6.91 3.12
N THR A 14 11.96 5.94 2.99
CA THR A 14 11.72 4.93 4.01
C THR A 14 12.88 3.91 4.05
N PRO A 15 13.25 3.38 5.24
CA PRO A 15 14.41 2.52 5.36
C PRO A 15 14.17 1.10 4.83
N LEU A 16 15.28 0.44 4.50
CA LEU A 16 15.38 -1.01 4.32
C LEU A 16 15.89 -1.67 5.60
N LEU A 17 15.32 -2.82 5.96
CA LEU A 17 15.73 -3.64 7.10
C LEU A 17 15.92 -5.10 6.66
N GLU A 18 17.11 -5.69 6.87
CA GLU A 18 17.32 -7.12 6.67
C GLU A 18 16.67 -7.91 7.82
N LEU A 19 15.82 -8.89 7.49
CA LEU A 19 15.06 -9.68 8.46
C LEU A 19 15.90 -10.90 8.94
N THR A 20 17.02 -10.63 9.59
CA THR A 20 18.04 -11.64 9.92
C THR A 20 17.54 -12.74 10.88
N ASN A 21 16.62 -12.42 11.80
CA ASN A 21 16.07 -13.42 12.70
C ASN A 21 15.01 -14.31 12.02
N ILE A 22 14.27 -13.76 11.06
CA ILE A 22 13.39 -14.53 10.18
C ILE A 22 14.23 -15.48 9.33
N GLU A 23 15.29 -14.99 8.67
CA GLU A 23 16.20 -15.82 7.85
C GLU A 23 16.76 -17.00 8.65
N LYS A 24 17.31 -16.74 9.84
CA LYS A 24 17.82 -17.78 10.75
C LYS A 24 16.75 -18.78 11.16
N SER A 25 15.52 -18.31 11.47
CA SER A 25 14.46 -19.18 11.98
C SER A 25 13.90 -20.16 10.94
N TYR A 26 14.10 -19.86 9.66
CA TYR A 26 13.69 -20.71 8.54
C TYR A 26 14.88 -21.34 7.78
N ASP A 27 16.12 -21.17 8.29
CA ASP A 27 17.37 -21.66 7.66
C ASP A 27 17.49 -21.25 6.19
N LEU A 28 17.25 -19.96 5.92
CA LEU A 28 17.23 -19.43 4.55
C LEU A 28 18.64 -19.13 4.05
N ASN A 29 18.87 -19.42 2.77
CA ASN A 29 20.12 -19.12 2.08
C ASN A 29 20.02 -17.89 1.15
N ALA A 30 18.94 -17.15 1.20
CA ALA A 30 18.70 -15.87 0.53
C ALA A 30 18.45 -14.79 1.58
N LYS A 31 18.73 -13.54 1.25
CA LYS A 31 18.43 -12.39 2.11
C LYS A 31 16.98 -11.94 1.89
N ILE A 32 16.29 -11.61 2.98
CA ILE A 32 14.98 -10.95 2.95
C ILE A 32 15.11 -9.55 3.53
N VAL A 33 14.90 -8.56 2.70
CA VAL A 33 15.00 -7.14 3.06
C VAL A 33 13.62 -6.52 3.02
N ALA A 34 13.20 -5.92 4.12
CA ALA A 34 11.91 -5.27 4.28
C ALA A 34 12.00 -3.77 3.94
N LYS A 35 11.19 -3.28 3.00
CA LYS A 35 10.96 -1.83 2.78
C LYS A 35 9.87 -1.37 3.73
N LEU A 36 10.24 -0.60 4.76
CA LEU A 36 9.37 -0.26 5.89
C LEU A 36 8.55 1.02 5.62
N GLU A 37 7.43 0.88 4.94
CA GLU A 37 6.59 2.02 4.53
C GLU A 37 5.80 2.68 5.67
N TYR A 38 5.77 2.08 6.86
CA TYR A 38 5.17 2.73 8.02
C TYR A 38 5.99 3.92 8.56
N PHE A 39 7.23 4.11 8.10
CA PHE A 39 8.03 5.31 8.37
C PHE A 39 7.51 6.57 7.63
N ASN A 40 6.60 6.43 6.68
CA ASN A 40 5.90 7.60 6.17
C ASN A 40 5.09 8.30 7.28
N PRO A 41 4.93 9.63 7.24
CA PRO A 41 4.34 10.42 8.32
C PRO A 41 2.94 9.98 8.79
N ALA A 42 2.06 9.57 7.87
CA ALA A 42 0.75 9.02 8.21
C ALA A 42 0.75 7.48 8.32
N GLY A 43 1.94 6.85 8.35
CA GLY A 43 2.16 5.47 8.74
C GLY A 43 1.90 4.43 7.65
N SER A 44 1.90 4.80 6.37
CA SER A 44 1.75 3.81 5.30
C SER A 44 2.31 4.24 3.94
N VAL A 45 2.47 3.24 3.06
CA VAL A 45 2.81 3.44 1.63
C VAL A 45 1.85 4.36 0.90
N LYS A 46 0.61 4.51 1.39
CA LYS A 46 -0.42 5.32 0.74
C LYS A 46 -0.20 6.82 0.89
N ASP A 47 0.66 7.25 1.79
CA ASP A 47 1.08 8.64 1.90
C ASP A 47 1.70 9.13 0.59
N ARG A 48 2.47 8.25 -0.08
CA ARG A 48 3.10 8.54 -1.37
C ARG A 48 2.08 8.86 -2.45
N ILE A 49 1.07 7.98 -2.62
CA ILE A 49 0.05 8.19 -3.64
C ILE A 49 -0.90 9.34 -3.28
N ALA A 50 -1.22 9.53 -2.01
CA ALA A 50 -2.03 10.64 -1.55
C ALA A 50 -1.39 11.99 -1.94
N LYS A 51 -0.09 12.15 -1.62
CA LYS A 51 0.67 13.32 -2.05
C LYS A 51 0.71 13.46 -3.57
N ALA A 52 1.04 12.38 -4.28
CA ALA A 52 1.22 12.42 -5.73
C ALA A 52 -0.06 12.77 -6.49
N MET A 53 -1.21 12.22 -6.08
CA MET A 53 -2.50 12.52 -6.71
C MET A 53 -2.93 13.98 -6.47
N ILE A 54 -2.64 14.52 -5.28
CA ILE A 54 -2.91 15.93 -4.95
C ILE A 54 -1.95 16.84 -5.74
N ASP A 55 -0.64 16.55 -5.75
CA ASP A 55 0.36 17.31 -6.51
C ASP A 55 0.00 17.38 -8.01
N ASP A 56 -0.38 16.25 -8.59
CA ASP A 56 -0.78 16.15 -10.00
C ASP A 56 -2.05 16.97 -10.28
N ALA A 57 -3.04 16.91 -9.39
CA ALA A 57 -4.28 17.67 -9.52
C ALA A 57 -4.05 19.19 -9.40
N GLU A 58 -3.20 19.61 -8.47
CA GLU A 58 -2.78 21.03 -8.34
C GLU A 58 -2.05 21.51 -9.61
N HIS A 59 -1.09 20.72 -10.09
CA HIS A 59 -0.33 21.05 -11.29
C HIS A 59 -1.22 21.17 -12.54
N LYS A 60 -2.23 20.31 -12.66
CA LYS A 60 -3.22 20.35 -13.76
C LYS A 60 -4.31 21.42 -13.56
N GLY A 61 -4.32 22.13 -12.44
CA GLY A 61 -5.35 23.12 -12.10
C GLY A 61 -6.74 22.52 -11.80
N LEU A 62 -6.81 21.20 -11.56
CA LEU A 62 -8.02 20.50 -11.14
C LEU A 62 -8.33 20.74 -9.67
N LEU A 63 -7.29 20.97 -8.86
CA LEU A 63 -7.39 21.28 -7.45
C LEU A 63 -6.83 22.68 -7.18
N LYS A 64 -7.62 23.54 -6.55
CA LYS A 64 -7.30 24.95 -6.26
C LYS A 64 -7.61 25.28 -4.81
N PRO A 65 -7.08 26.38 -4.26
CA PRO A 65 -7.51 26.85 -2.93
C PRO A 65 -9.04 26.90 -2.82
N GLY A 66 -9.58 26.28 -1.77
CA GLY A 66 -11.03 26.18 -1.57
C GLY A 66 -11.71 24.99 -2.28
N SER A 67 -10.98 24.20 -3.06
CA SER A 67 -11.50 22.93 -3.60
C SER A 67 -11.77 21.90 -2.51
N VAL A 68 -12.67 20.97 -2.79
CA VAL A 68 -13.02 19.86 -1.90
C VAL A 68 -12.52 18.54 -2.49
N ILE A 69 -11.74 17.79 -1.72
CA ILE A 69 -11.31 16.44 -2.10
C ILE A 69 -12.35 15.45 -1.60
N ILE A 70 -12.79 14.53 -2.46
CA ILE A 70 -13.76 13.48 -2.10
C ILE A 70 -13.17 12.14 -2.55
N GLU A 71 -13.02 11.15 -1.65
CA GLU A 71 -12.51 9.83 -2.02
C GLU A 71 -13.34 8.71 -1.39
N PRO A 72 -13.78 7.73 -2.18
CA PRO A 72 -14.40 6.53 -1.64
C PRO A 72 -13.32 5.55 -1.18
N THR A 73 -13.02 5.55 0.11
CA THR A 73 -11.98 4.66 0.67
C THR A 73 -12.21 4.44 2.16
N SER A 74 -11.90 3.24 2.63
CA SER A 74 -11.94 2.90 4.06
C SER A 74 -10.56 2.59 4.63
N GLY A 75 -9.52 2.72 3.82
CA GLY A 75 -8.18 2.26 4.16
C GLY A 75 -7.13 3.36 4.29
N ASN A 76 -5.89 2.95 4.15
CA ASN A 76 -4.72 3.81 4.30
C ASN A 76 -4.70 5.00 3.33
N THR A 77 -5.32 4.88 2.15
CA THR A 77 -5.43 6.01 1.21
C THR A 77 -6.21 7.17 1.82
N GLY A 78 -7.32 6.89 2.51
CA GLY A 78 -8.09 7.92 3.22
C GLY A 78 -7.28 8.60 4.31
N ILE A 79 -6.46 7.85 5.05
CA ILE A 79 -5.59 8.40 6.10
C ILE A 79 -4.48 9.27 5.48
N GLY A 80 -3.83 8.79 4.41
CA GLY A 80 -2.82 9.57 3.69
C GLY A 80 -3.39 10.86 3.09
N LEU A 81 -4.55 10.78 2.43
CA LEU A 81 -5.26 11.96 1.91
C LEU A 81 -5.64 12.94 3.04
N ALA A 82 -6.08 12.44 4.20
CA ALA A 82 -6.43 13.27 5.32
C ALA A 82 -5.22 14.05 5.87
N SER A 83 -4.08 13.39 6.01
CA SER A 83 -2.83 14.04 6.42
C SER A 83 -2.37 15.12 5.43
N VAL A 84 -2.37 14.80 4.13
CA VAL A 84 -1.95 15.75 3.09
C VAL A 84 -2.93 16.92 2.97
N ALA A 85 -4.24 16.64 2.97
CA ALA A 85 -5.29 17.66 2.89
C ALA A 85 -5.21 18.63 4.08
N ALA A 86 -5.07 18.11 5.31
CA ALA A 86 -4.88 18.93 6.50
C ALA A 86 -3.66 19.86 6.38
N SER A 87 -2.54 19.33 5.92
CA SER A 87 -1.28 20.07 5.75
C SER A 87 -1.37 21.17 4.69
N ARG A 88 -2.25 21.02 3.69
CA ARG A 88 -2.42 21.97 2.57
C ARG A 88 -3.67 22.85 2.68
N GLY A 89 -4.47 22.66 3.73
CA GLY A 89 -5.70 23.45 3.96
C GLY A 89 -6.86 23.08 3.03
N TYR A 90 -6.90 21.84 2.53
CA TYR A 90 -8.05 21.34 1.75
C TYR A 90 -9.10 20.73 2.67
N ARG A 91 -10.36 20.97 2.32
CA ARG A 91 -11.48 20.21 2.84
C ARG A 91 -11.46 18.81 2.24
N LEU A 92 -11.61 17.78 3.06
CA LEU A 92 -11.63 16.38 2.63
C LEU A 92 -12.90 15.68 3.12
N ILE A 93 -13.59 15.04 2.22
CA ILE A 93 -14.73 14.16 2.49
C ILE A 93 -14.36 12.74 2.11
N ILE A 94 -14.48 11.81 3.05
CA ILE A 94 -14.28 10.37 2.81
C ILE A 94 -15.62 9.65 2.87
N ALA A 95 -16.00 9.01 1.79
CA ALA A 95 -17.16 8.12 1.75
C ALA A 95 -16.74 6.68 2.02
N MET A 96 -17.38 6.00 2.98
CA MET A 96 -17.06 4.62 3.33
C MET A 96 -18.24 3.88 3.94
N PRO A 97 -18.29 2.53 3.82
CA PRO A 97 -19.30 1.74 4.52
C PRO A 97 -19.20 1.88 6.05
N GLU A 98 -20.32 1.93 6.72
CA GLU A 98 -20.41 2.04 8.18
C GLU A 98 -19.78 0.85 8.94
N THR A 99 -19.57 -0.28 8.27
CA THR A 99 -18.96 -1.50 8.82
C THR A 99 -17.43 -1.44 8.92
N MET A 100 -16.82 -0.37 8.44
CA MET A 100 -15.36 -0.23 8.44
C MET A 100 -14.79 0.09 9.83
N SER A 101 -13.51 -0.23 10.03
CA SER A 101 -12.76 -0.09 11.29
C SER A 101 -12.94 1.28 11.95
N VAL A 102 -13.27 1.26 13.24
CA VAL A 102 -13.45 2.47 14.07
C VAL A 102 -12.11 3.20 14.21
N GLU A 103 -11.00 2.48 14.33
CA GLU A 103 -9.65 3.04 14.47
C GLU A 103 -9.30 3.90 13.25
N ARG A 104 -9.56 3.40 12.04
CA ARG A 104 -9.31 4.16 10.80
C ARG A 104 -10.22 5.37 10.67
N ARG A 105 -11.50 5.24 11.06
CA ARG A 105 -12.43 6.39 11.09
C ARG A 105 -11.94 7.47 12.04
N ASN A 106 -11.47 7.08 13.23
CA ASN A 106 -10.95 8.01 14.21
C ASN A 106 -9.67 8.70 13.75
N LEU A 107 -8.76 7.98 13.09
CA LEU A 107 -7.56 8.58 12.48
C LEU A 107 -7.92 9.64 11.44
N MET A 108 -8.81 9.35 10.51
CA MET A 108 -9.23 10.31 9.49
C MET A 108 -9.89 11.54 10.10
N LYS A 109 -10.78 11.35 11.10
CA LYS A 109 -11.41 12.47 11.84
C LYS A 109 -10.37 13.30 12.59
N ALA A 110 -9.36 12.67 13.19
CA ALA A 110 -8.31 13.38 13.91
C ALA A 110 -7.50 14.32 13.00
N TYR A 111 -7.35 13.97 11.72
CA TYR A 111 -6.79 14.85 10.69
C TYR A 111 -7.79 15.90 10.16
N GLY A 112 -9.05 15.90 10.62
CA GLY A 112 -10.07 16.85 10.18
C GLY A 112 -10.89 16.43 8.96
N ALA A 113 -10.79 15.16 8.51
CA ALA A 113 -11.61 14.67 7.41
C ALA A 113 -13.09 14.52 7.84
N GLU A 114 -14.00 14.89 6.95
CA GLU A 114 -15.43 14.65 7.08
C GLU A 114 -15.73 13.22 6.60
N LEU A 115 -16.44 12.43 7.42
CA LEU A 115 -16.80 11.07 7.05
C LEU A 115 -18.28 11.00 6.68
N VAL A 116 -18.55 10.48 5.49
CA VAL A 116 -19.89 10.12 5.02
C VAL A 116 -20.00 8.60 5.04
N LEU A 117 -20.73 8.09 6.03
CA LEU A 117 -20.96 6.66 6.17
C LEU A 117 -22.11 6.22 5.27
N THR A 118 -21.87 5.17 4.51
CA THR A 118 -22.86 4.53 3.63
C THR A 118 -23.34 3.21 4.23
N GLU A 119 -24.51 2.75 3.78
CA GLU A 119 -25.10 1.49 4.21
C GLU A 119 -24.13 0.31 4.00
N GLY A 120 -23.86 -0.43 5.09
CA GLY A 120 -22.90 -1.51 5.08
C GLY A 120 -23.15 -2.60 4.04
N ALA A 121 -24.44 -2.92 3.79
CA ALA A 121 -24.85 -3.92 2.81
C ALA A 121 -24.46 -3.57 1.36
N LYS A 122 -24.26 -2.29 1.05
CA LYS A 122 -23.83 -1.82 -0.29
C LYS A 122 -22.30 -1.88 -0.48
N GLY A 123 -21.55 -2.09 0.59
CA GLY A 123 -20.08 -2.18 0.56
C GLY A 123 -19.42 -0.98 -0.14
N MET A 124 -18.27 -1.21 -0.75
CA MET A 124 -17.54 -0.14 -1.45
C MET A 124 -18.28 0.43 -2.67
N LYS A 125 -19.15 -0.35 -3.31
CA LYS A 125 -19.98 0.18 -4.41
C LYS A 125 -20.89 1.31 -3.94
N GLY A 126 -21.47 1.18 -2.74
CA GLY A 126 -22.27 2.25 -2.12
C GLY A 126 -21.45 3.50 -1.80
N ALA A 127 -20.22 3.33 -1.34
CA ALA A 127 -19.31 4.43 -1.05
C ALA A 127 -18.88 5.18 -2.34
N ILE A 128 -18.61 4.45 -3.41
CA ILE A 128 -18.27 5.03 -4.73
C ILE A 128 -19.44 5.87 -5.25
N ALA A 129 -20.65 5.29 -5.28
CA ALA A 129 -21.85 6.02 -5.75
C ALA A 129 -22.10 7.29 -4.91
N LYS A 130 -21.87 7.23 -3.59
CA LYS A 130 -22.03 8.40 -2.72
C LYS A 130 -20.95 9.47 -2.95
N ALA A 131 -19.72 9.06 -3.25
CA ALA A 131 -18.66 10.01 -3.60
C ALA A 131 -18.96 10.73 -4.92
N GLU A 132 -19.47 10.01 -5.92
CA GLU A 132 -19.90 10.58 -7.20
C GLU A 132 -21.09 11.55 -7.04
N GLU A 133 -22.09 11.18 -6.23
CA GLU A 133 -23.22 12.05 -5.88
C GLU A 133 -22.73 13.36 -5.23
N LEU A 134 -21.87 13.26 -4.22
CA LEU A 134 -21.29 14.43 -3.53
C LEU A 134 -20.45 15.29 -4.49
N ALA A 135 -19.70 14.68 -5.40
CA ALA A 135 -18.92 15.41 -6.38
C ALA A 135 -19.79 16.17 -7.39
N ALA A 136 -20.97 15.64 -7.73
CA ALA A 136 -21.93 16.34 -8.58
C ALA A 136 -22.63 17.50 -7.87
N GLU A 137 -22.82 17.41 -6.54
CA GLU A 137 -23.48 18.44 -5.73
C GLU A 137 -22.53 19.55 -5.27
N ILE A 138 -21.25 19.21 -5.02
CA ILE A 138 -20.27 20.15 -4.44
C ILE A 138 -19.42 20.76 -5.57
N PRO A 139 -19.56 22.07 -5.83
CA PRO A 139 -18.74 22.76 -6.82
C PRO A 139 -17.25 22.71 -6.46
N ASN A 140 -16.39 22.67 -7.47
CA ASN A 140 -14.93 22.59 -7.30
C ASN A 140 -14.46 21.38 -6.49
N SER A 141 -15.17 20.26 -6.55
CA SER A 141 -14.75 19.00 -5.97
C SER A 141 -13.82 18.23 -6.91
N PHE A 142 -12.97 17.38 -6.34
CA PHE A 142 -12.03 16.52 -7.04
C PHE A 142 -12.02 15.13 -6.38
N ILE A 143 -12.13 14.08 -7.21
CA ILE A 143 -11.99 12.68 -6.76
C ILE A 143 -10.62 12.18 -7.22
N PRO A 144 -9.67 11.88 -6.32
CA PRO A 144 -8.35 11.34 -6.64
C PRO A 144 -8.36 10.04 -7.43
N SER A 145 -9.30 9.13 -7.15
CA SER A 145 -9.50 7.87 -7.89
C SER A 145 -8.27 6.94 -7.88
N GLN A 146 -7.87 6.44 -6.72
CA GLN A 146 -6.65 5.66 -6.53
C GLN A 146 -6.47 4.46 -7.46
N PHE A 147 -7.55 3.87 -7.98
CA PHE A 147 -7.52 2.67 -8.84
C PHE A 147 -7.32 2.96 -10.34
N THR A 148 -7.46 4.23 -10.74
CA THR A 148 -7.39 4.66 -12.15
C THR A 148 -6.39 5.79 -12.38
N ASN A 149 -5.97 6.50 -11.32
CA ASN A 149 -5.10 7.67 -11.43
C ASN A 149 -3.64 7.27 -11.72
N PRO A 150 -3.07 7.69 -12.87
CA PRO A 150 -1.71 7.34 -13.26
C PRO A 150 -0.63 7.93 -12.34
N ALA A 151 -0.94 8.95 -11.54
CA ALA A 151 -0.01 9.48 -10.54
C ALA A 151 0.36 8.44 -9.46
N ASN A 152 -0.51 7.43 -9.24
CA ASN A 152 -0.27 6.34 -8.31
C ASN A 152 0.94 5.48 -8.74
N PRO A 153 0.96 4.74 -9.84
CA PRO A 153 2.16 4.00 -10.24
C PRO A 153 3.36 4.92 -10.50
N ALA A 154 3.16 6.12 -11.06
CA ALA A 154 4.23 7.05 -11.38
C ALA A 154 5.03 7.50 -10.16
N ILE A 155 4.42 7.68 -8.97
CA ILE A 155 5.18 8.04 -7.77
C ILE A 155 6.05 6.89 -7.29
N HIS A 156 5.61 5.64 -7.41
CA HIS A 156 6.40 4.48 -7.04
C HIS A 156 7.59 4.26 -7.99
N GLU A 157 7.43 4.55 -9.27
CA GLU A 157 8.53 4.53 -10.22
C GLU A 157 9.58 5.59 -9.88
N ARG A 158 9.15 6.81 -9.55
CA ARG A 158 10.05 7.94 -9.27
C ARG A 158 10.67 7.93 -7.88
N THR A 159 10.11 7.19 -6.92
CA THR A 159 10.57 7.22 -5.53
C THR A 159 10.83 5.82 -4.97
N THR A 160 9.83 4.98 -4.76
CA THR A 160 9.97 3.67 -4.12
C THR A 160 10.97 2.77 -4.85
N GLY A 161 10.91 2.72 -6.18
CA GLY A 161 11.83 1.94 -7.00
C GLY A 161 13.25 2.49 -6.94
N VAL A 162 13.40 3.81 -6.99
CA VAL A 162 14.71 4.50 -6.87
C VAL A 162 15.32 4.20 -5.51
N GLU A 163 14.58 4.41 -4.43
CA GLU A 163 15.04 4.16 -3.06
C GLU A 163 15.51 2.72 -2.87
N ILE A 164 14.74 1.73 -3.35
CA ILE A 164 15.13 0.31 -3.25
C ILE A 164 16.42 0.05 -4.02
N TRP A 165 16.55 0.57 -5.22
CA TRP A 165 17.74 0.40 -6.04
C TRP A 165 18.98 1.01 -5.38
N ASP A 166 18.88 2.25 -4.92
CA ASP A 166 19.99 2.99 -4.33
C ASP A 166 20.39 2.39 -2.98
N ASP A 167 19.43 2.08 -2.10
CA ASP A 167 19.67 1.53 -0.76
C ASP A 167 20.20 0.09 -0.80
N THR A 168 20.07 -0.64 -1.91
CA THR A 168 20.65 -1.96 -2.13
C THR A 168 21.95 -1.94 -2.93
N ASP A 169 22.47 -0.77 -3.31
CA ASP A 169 23.57 -0.63 -4.29
C ASP A 169 23.28 -1.42 -5.59
N GLY A 170 22.02 -1.45 -6.03
CA GLY A 170 21.58 -2.22 -7.18
C GLY A 170 21.57 -3.74 -7.02
N LYS A 171 21.73 -4.25 -5.78
CA LYS A 171 21.80 -5.70 -5.49
C LYS A 171 20.45 -6.28 -5.11
N VAL A 172 19.38 -5.91 -5.79
CA VAL A 172 18.05 -6.50 -5.66
C VAL A 172 17.81 -7.50 -6.79
N ASP A 173 17.47 -8.74 -6.45
CA ASP A 173 17.18 -9.80 -7.43
C ASP A 173 15.68 -10.03 -7.59
N ILE A 174 14.92 -9.90 -6.50
CA ILE A 174 13.48 -10.15 -6.49
C ILE A 174 12.79 -9.04 -5.69
N PHE A 175 11.75 -8.43 -6.25
CA PHE A 175 10.88 -7.50 -5.57
C PHE A 175 9.50 -8.11 -5.33
N VAL A 176 9.01 -8.06 -4.09
CA VAL A 176 7.75 -8.68 -3.66
C VAL A 176 6.83 -7.61 -3.09
N ALA A 177 5.62 -7.49 -3.60
CA ALA A 177 4.62 -6.59 -3.03
C ALA A 177 3.19 -7.08 -3.21
N GLY A 178 2.34 -6.81 -2.22
CA GLY A 178 0.90 -7.06 -2.29
C GLY A 178 0.18 -6.14 -3.27
N VAL A 179 -0.81 -6.68 -3.99
CA VAL A 179 -1.60 -5.94 -4.96
C VAL A 179 -2.94 -5.50 -4.36
N GLY A 180 -3.02 -4.21 -4.01
CA GLY A 180 -4.28 -3.52 -3.73
C GLY A 180 -4.73 -2.73 -4.96
N THR A 181 -4.16 -1.52 -5.15
CA THR A 181 -4.34 -0.74 -6.40
C THR A 181 -3.38 -1.17 -7.51
N GLY A 182 -2.33 -1.92 -7.19
CA GLY A 182 -1.31 -2.32 -8.15
C GLY A 182 -0.24 -1.28 -8.44
N GLY A 183 -0.40 -0.04 -7.98
CA GLY A 183 0.55 1.04 -8.27
C GLY A 183 1.96 0.77 -7.75
N THR A 184 2.08 0.17 -6.56
CA THR A 184 3.38 -0.20 -5.97
C THR A 184 4.13 -1.20 -6.84
N VAL A 185 3.47 -2.31 -7.21
CA VAL A 185 4.06 -3.35 -8.07
C VAL A 185 4.42 -2.79 -9.44
N SER A 186 3.51 -2.01 -10.03
CA SER A 186 3.70 -1.45 -11.38
C SER A 186 4.84 -0.44 -11.44
N GLY A 187 4.80 0.58 -10.58
CA GLY A 187 5.79 1.66 -10.63
C GLY A 187 7.18 1.20 -10.16
N THR A 188 7.23 0.52 -9.00
CA THR A 188 8.51 -0.01 -8.49
C THR A 188 9.12 -1.02 -9.45
N GLY A 189 8.29 -1.96 -9.96
CA GLY A 189 8.72 -2.95 -10.93
C GLY A 189 9.25 -2.34 -12.21
N ALA A 190 8.57 -1.32 -12.75
CA ALA A 190 9.01 -0.60 -13.95
C ALA A 190 10.39 0.00 -13.76
N TYR A 191 10.61 0.72 -12.65
CA TYR A 191 11.92 1.31 -12.38
C TYR A 191 13.01 0.23 -12.22
N LEU A 192 12.78 -0.77 -11.39
CA LEU A 192 13.77 -1.82 -11.12
C LEU A 192 14.16 -2.57 -12.41
N LYS A 193 13.17 -2.97 -13.22
CA LYS A 193 13.42 -3.63 -14.52
C LYS A 193 14.09 -2.70 -15.55
N SER A 194 13.89 -1.40 -15.47
CA SER A 194 14.62 -0.44 -16.31
C SER A 194 16.12 -0.39 -15.98
N LYS A 195 16.49 -0.71 -14.73
CA LYS A 195 17.89 -0.79 -14.28
C LYS A 195 18.52 -2.14 -14.56
N ASN A 196 17.77 -3.20 -14.28
CA ASN A 196 18.18 -4.57 -14.56
C ASN A 196 16.94 -5.40 -14.97
N PRO A 197 16.81 -5.79 -16.24
CA PRO A 197 15.64 -6.55 -16.74
C PRO A 197 15.52 -7.96 -16.15
N ASP A 198 16.59 -8.49 -15.54
CA ASP A 198 16.58 -9.81 -14.91
C ASP A 198 15.95 -9.82 -13.51
N ILE A 199 15.69 -8.64 -12.94
CA ILE A 199 14.98 -8.53 -11.65
C ILE A 199 13.58 -9.10 -11.79
N LYS A 200 13.24 -10.04 -10.92
CA LYS A 200 11.91 -10.61 -10.85
C LYS A 200 10.98 -9.76 -9.99
N VAL A 201 9.80 -9.49 -10.49
CA VAL A 201 8.72 -8.82 -9.76
C VAL A 201 7.65 -9.85 -9.42
N VAL A 202 7.35 -9.98 -8.13
CA VAL A 202 6.37 -10.95 -7.63
C VAL A 202 5.19 -10.20 -7.00
N ALA A 203 4.03 -10.43 -7.57
CA ALA A 203 2.77 -9.90 -7.06
C ALA A 203 2.19 -10.84 -6.00
N VAL A 204 1.69 -10.30 -4.90
CA VAL A 204 1.03 -11.08 -3.86
C VAL A 204 -0.45 -10.75 -3.83
N GLU A 205 -1.28 -11.79 -3.83
CA GLU A 205 -2.74 -11.70 -3.72
C GLU A 205 -3.30 -12.62 -2.62
N PRO A 206 -4.52 -12.37 -2.11
CA PRO A 206 -5.16 -13.28 -1.16
C PRO A 206 -5.60 -14.59 -1.85
N LYS A 207 -5.28 -15.74 -1.25
CA LYS A 207 -5.75 -17.05 -1.73
C LYS A 207 -7.29 -17.14 -1.80
N GLY A 208 -8.00 -16.42 -0.93
CA GLY A 208 -9.47 -16.35 -0.95
C GLY A 208 -10.04 -15.47 -2.08
N SER A 209 -9.18 -14.69 -2.76
CA SER A 209 -9.58 -13.80 -3.87
C SER A 209 -8.48 -13.75 -4.94
N PRO A 210 -8.21 -14.88 -5.62
CA PRO A 210 -7.11 -15.03 -6.56
C PRO A 210 -7.45 -14.42 -7.94
N VAL A 211 -7.68 -13.11 -7.96
CA VAL A 211 -8.12 -12.38 -9.16
C VAL A 211 -7.03 -12.37 -10.24
N LEU A 212 -5.76 -12.25 -9.84
CA LEU A 212 -4.66 -12.14 -10.79
C LEU A 212 -4.27 -13.49 -11.39
N SER A 213 -4.29 -14.55 -10.59
CA SER A 213 -3.91 -15.90 -11.02
C SER A 213 -5.06 -16.72 -11.59
N GLU A 214 -6.29 -16.56 -11.07
CA GLU A 214 -7.45 -17.42 -11.40
C GLU A 214 -8.67 -16.63 -11.92
N GLY A 215 -8.61 -15.28 -11.93
CA GLY A 215 -9.72 -14.44 -12.38
C GLY A 215 -10.95 -14.43 -11.44
N THR A 216 -10.81 -14.97 -10.22
CA THR A 216 -11.93 -15.17 -9.29
C THR A 216 -11.80 -14.28 -8.06
N ALA A 217 -12.83 -13.47 -7.80
CA ALA A 217 -12.93 -12.68 -6.58
C ALA A 217 -13.67 -13.44 -5.48
N GLY A 218 -13.23 -13.27 -4.22
CA GLY A 218 -13.86 -13.90 -3.08
C GLY A 218 -13.54 -13.20 -1.75
N PRO A 219 -14.13 -13.65 -0.63
CA PRO A 219 -13.89 -13.08 0.68
C PRO A 219 -12.51 -13.46 1.22
N HIS A 220 -11.84 -12.52 1.86
CA HIS A 220 -10.57 -12.72 2.56
C HIS A 220 -10.41 -11.72 3.71
N LYS A 221 -9.41 -11.96 4.58
CA LYS A 221 -9.11 -11.12 5.76
C LYS A 221 -7.81 -10.33 5.63
N ILE A 222 -7.10 -10.41 4.50
CA ILE A 222 -5.85 -9.68 4.28
C ILE A 222 -6.18 -8.25 3.82
N GLN A 223 -6.37 -7.36 4.79
CA GLN A 223 -6.74 -5.97 4.52
C GLN A 223 -5.63 -5.25 3.73
N GLY A 224 -6.01 -4.37 2.81
CA GLY A 224 -5.11 -3.52 2.03
C GLY A 224 -4.70 -4.06 0.67
N ILE A 225 -4.96 -5.35 0.40
CA ILE A 225 -4.75 -5.99 -0.91
C ILE A 225 -6.01 -6.73 -1.34
N GLY A 226 -6.05 -7.24 -2.56
CA GLY A 226 -7.17 -8.05 -3.05
C GLY A 226 -8.45 -7.23 -3.25
N ALA A 227 -8.43 -6.25 -4.15
CA ALA A 227 -9.57 -5.36 -4.41
C ALA A 227 -10.81 -6.06 -5.01
N GLY A 228 -10.67 -7.32 -5.45
CA GLY A 228 -11.74 -8.10 -6.08
C GLY A 228 -11.89 -7.85 -7.59
N PHE A 229 -11.02 -7.06 -8.16
CA PHE A 229 -10.91 -6.79 -9.61
C PHE A 229 -9.46 -6.43 -9.97
N VAL A 230 -9.15 -6.41 -11.26
CA VAL A 230 -7.83 -5.94 -11.77
C VAL A 230 -7.89 -4.42 -11.91
N PRO A 231 -7.11 -3.65 -11.12
CA PRO A 231 -7.11 -2.19 -11.20
C PRO A 231 -6.48 -1.67 -12.49
N GLU A 232 -6.93 -0.51 -13.00
CA GLU A 232 -6.33 0.13 -14.17
C GLU A 232 -4.90 0.61 -13.91
N THR A 233 -4.56 0.93 -12.66
CA THR A 233 -3.20 1.30 -12.22
C THR A 233 -2.24 0.12 -12.12
N LEU A 234 -2.71 -1.12 -12.33
CA LEU A 234 -1.88 -2.32 -12.39
C LEU A 234 -1.42 -2.61 -13.82
N ASN A 235 -0.13 -2.54 -14.06
CA ASN A 235 0.46 -3.10 -15.28
C ASN A 235 0.61 -4.63 -15.12
N THR A 236 -0.29 -5.38 -15.73
CA THR A 236 -0.28 -6.85 -15.63
C THR A 236 0.89 -7.53 -16.35
N GLY A 237 1.64 -6.80 -17.18
CA GLY A 237 2.85 -7.28 -17.83
C GLY A 237 4.13 -7.07 -17.04
N ILE A 238 4.07 -6.44 -15.85
CA ILE A 238 5.27 -6.08 -15.10
C ILE A 238 5.76 -7.19 -14.16
N TYR A 239 4.85 -7.97 -13.60
CA TYR A 239 5.20 -9.06 -12.69
C TYR A 239 5.45 -10.37 -13.43
N ASP A 240 6.40 -11.14 -12.91
CA ASP A 240 6.82 -12.42 -13.48
C ASP A 240 6.10 -13.61 -12.82
N GLU A 241 5.60 -13.40 -11.59
CA GLU A 241 4.93 -14.44 -10.82
C GLU A 241 3.86 -13.81 -9.91
N VAL A 242 2.80 -14.58 -9.65
CA VAL A 242 1.79 -14.27 -8.63
C VAL A 242 1.83 -15.33 -7.53
N ILE A 243 1.92 -14.90 -6.27
CA ILE A 243 1.85 -15.80 -5.11
C ILE A 243 0.58 -15.51 -4.33
N ALA A 244 -0.30 -16.51 -4.25
CA ALA A 244 -1.52 -16.45 -3.46
C ALA A 244 -1.24 -16.85 -1.99
N VAL A 245 -1.62 -15.99 -1.04
CA VAL A 245 -1.36 -16.16 0.40
C VAL A 245 -2.67 -16.30 1.16
N GLY A 246 -2.75 -17.28 2.07
CA GLY A 246 -3.89 -17.47 2.95
C GLY A 246 -3.90 -16.49 4.12
N ASN A 247 -5.06 -16.38 4.79
CA ASN A 247 -5.22 -15.48 5.92
C ASN A 247 -4.29 -15.87 7.10
N GLU A 248 -4.25 -17.15 7.45
CA GLU A 248 -3.46 -17.63 8.58
C GLU A 248 -1.96 -17.48 8.36
N GLU A 249 -1.49 -17.76 7.14
CA GLU A 249 -0.09 -17.56 6.76
C GLU A 249 0.32 -16.09 6.89
N ALA A 250 -0.56 -15.17 6.47
CA ALA A 250 -0.32 -13.73 6.61
C ALA A 250 -0.31 -13.30 8.09
N PHE A 251 -1.26 -13.79 8.89
CA PHE A 251 -1.35 -13.47 10.32
C PHE A 251 -0.16 -14.00 11.11
N GLU A 252 0.18 -15.28 10.93
CA GLU A 252 1.29 -15.91 11.64
C GLU A 252 2.62 -15.23 11.29
N THR A 253 2.86 -14.96 9.99
CA THR A 253 4.08 -14.30 9.56
C THR A 253 4.17 -12.88 10.11
N GLY A 254 3.07 -12.12 10.11
CA GLY A 254 3.05 -10.78 10.71
C GLY A 254 3.36 -10.79 12.20
N ARG A 255 2.80 -11.75 12.97
CA ARG A 255 3.15 -11.97 14.38
C ARG A 255 4.64 -12.32 14.56
N ASN A 256 5.16 -13.16 13.67
CA ASN A 256 6.57 -13.58 13.73
C ASN A 256 7.53 -12.42 13.44
N ILE A 257 7.19 -11.53 12.51
CA ILE A 257 7.97 -10.29 12.26
C ILE A 257 8.03 -9.45 13.55
N ALA A 258 6.87 -9.22 14.19
CA ALA A 258 6.83 -8.45 15.43
C ALA A 258 7.65 -9.10 16.54
N ARG A 259 7.54 -10.41 16.74
CA ARG A 259 8.17 -11.15 17.85
C ARG A 259 9.67 -11.40 17.64
N LYS A 260 10.13 -11.52 16.40
CA LYS A 260 11.51 -11.87 16.07
C LYS A 260 12.35 -10.67 15.66
N GLU A 261 11.78 -9.74 14.91
CA GLU A 261 12.49 -8.56 14.41
C GLU A 261 12.16 -7.28 15.19
N GLY A 262 11.16 -7.31 16.07
CA GLY A 262 10.70 -6.12 16.80
C GLY A 262 9.97 -5.10 15.92
N VAL A 263 9.45 -5.52 14.78
CA VAL A 263 8.80 -4.66 13.79
C VAL A 263 7.31 -4.98 13.75
N LEU A 264 6.48 -4.08 14.28
CA LEU A 264 5.03 -4.24 14.29
C LEU A 264 4.44 -3.80 12.96
N VAL A 265 3.91 -4.76 12.18
CA VAL A 265 3.43 -4.56 10.81
C VAL A 265 1.99 -4.99 10.62
N GLY A 266 1.34 -4.48 9.54
CA GLY A 266 0.00 -4.88 9.17
C GLY A 266 -0.09 -6.25 8.49
N ILE A 267 -1.32 -6.70 8.26
CA ILE A 267 -1.62 -8.04 7.73
C ILE A 267 -1.00 -8.27 6.34
N SER A 268 -1.10 -7.30 5.45
CA SER A 268 -0.53 -7.40 4.10
C SER A 268 1.00 -7.43 4.08
N SER A 269 1.66 -6.90 5.11
CA SER A 269 3.10 -7.04 5.32
C SER A 269 3.45 -8.49 5.65
N GLY A 270 2.66 -9.14 6.51
CA GLY A 270 2.80 -10.56 6.79
C GLY A 270 2.66 -11.42 5.53
N ALA A 271 1.71 -11.09 4.66
CA ALA A 271 1.54 -11.77 3.38
C ALA A 271 2.75 -11.59 2.45
N ALA A 272 3.29 -10.37 2.34
CA ALA A 272 4.47 -10.09 1.51
C ALA A 272 5.72 -10.83 2.00
N VAL A 273 5.97 -10.85 3.32
CA VAL A 273 7.11 -11.57 3.90
C VAL A 273 6.92 -13.09 3.80
N TRP A 274 5.70 -13.61 3.97
CA TRP A 274 5.44 -15.03 3.74
C TRP A 274 5.82 -15.44 2.32
N ALA A 275 5.39 -14.67 1.31
CA ALA A 275 5.76 -14.92 -0.08
C ALA A 275 7.30 -14.85 -0.27
N ALA A 276 7.97 -13.86 0.33
CA ALA A 276 9.42 -13.74 0.30
C ALA A 276 10.12 -14.96 0.92
N ILE A 277 9.60 -15.51 2.03
CA ILE A 277 10.10 -16.74 2.66
C ILE A 277 9.95 -17.93 1.71
N GLN A 278 8.80 -18.09 1.01
CA GLN A 278 8.62 -19.18 0.05
C GLN A 278 9.62 -19.06 -1.11
N LEU A 279 9.87 -17.84 -1.60
CA LEU A 279 10.88 -17.60 -2.63
C LEU A 279 12.30 -17.90 -2.14
N ALA A 280 12.64 -17.49 -0.91
CA ALA A 280 13.95 -17.71 -0.30
C ALA A 280 14.29 -19.20 -0.06
N LYS A 281 13.27 -20.05 0.11
CA LYS A 281 13.43 -21.50 0.25
C LYS A 281 13.77 -22.21 -1.07
N ARG A 282 13.55 -21.56 -2.21
CA ARG A 282 13.82 -22.18 -3.52
C ARG A 282 15.32 -22.27 -3.77
N PRO A 283 15.85 -23.42 -4.20
CA PRO A 283 17.30 -23.60 -4.42
C PRO A 283 17.90 -22.60 -5.41
N GLU A 284 17.14 -22.23 -6.46
CA GLU A 284 17.57 -21.27 -7.49
C GLU A 284 17.71 -19.83 -6.97
N ASN A 285 17.21 -19.55 -5.78
CA ASN A 285 17.29 -18.24 -5.16
C ASN A 285 18.37 -18.17 -4.07
N LYS A 286 19.20 -19.19 -3.92
CA LYS A 286 20.34 -19.17 -3.00
C LYS A 286 21.26 -17.99 -3.28
N GLY A 287 21.57 -17.21 -2.24
CA GLY A 287 22.45 -16.04 -2.31
C GLY A 287 21.80 -14.78 -2.89
N LYS A 288 20.52 -14.84 -3.30
CA LYS A 288 19.79 -13.68 -3.83
C LYS A 288 19.29 -12.75 -2.73
N THR A 289 19.07 -11.50 -3.11
CA THR A 289 18.42 -10.48 -2.28
C THR A 289 16.97 -10.28 -2.71
N ILE A 290 16.05 -10.56 -1.79
CA ILE A 290 14.60 -10.45 -1.98
C ILE A 290 14.11 -9.25 -1.17
N VAL A 291 13.61 -8.22 -1.85
CA VAL A 291 13.04 -7.04 -1.19
C VAL A 291 11.51 -7.19 -1.11
N ALA A 292 10.99 -7.24 0.10
CA ALA A 292 9.54 -7.27 0.36
C ALA A 292 9.07 -5.88 0.85
N LEU A 293 8.02 -5.33 0.23
CA LEU A 293 7.45 -4.06 0.70
C LEU A 293 6.41 -4.32 1.79
N LEU A 294 6.61 -3.69 2.94
CA LEU A 294 5.74 -3.77 4.12
C LEU A 294 4.91 -2.48 4.21
N PRO A 295 3.63 -2.51 3.84
CA PRO A 295 2.86 -1.30 3.54
C PRO A 295 2.55 -0.40 4.72
N ASP A 296 2.35 -0.94 5.94
CA ASP A 296 1.88 -0.12 7.07
C ASP A 296 2.23 -0.72 8.45
N THR A 297 1.89 0.04 9.51
CA THR A 297 2.06 -0.33 10.91
C THR A 297 0.99 -1.33 11.39
N GLY A 298 1.37 -2.22 12.32
CA GLY A 298 0.45 -3.17 12.95
C GLY A 298 -0.51 -2.56 13.96
N GLU A 299 -0.29 -1.34 14.43
CA GLU A 299 -1.16 -0.65 15.40
C GLU A 299 -2.61 -0.53 14.90
N ARG A 300 -2.81 -0.49 13.59
CA ARG A 300 -4.14 -0.44 12.95
C ARG A 300 -4.89 -1.77 12.97
N TYR A 301 -4.28 -2.84 13.49
CA TYR A 301 -4.77 -4.21 13.41
C TYR A 301 -4.81 -4.93 14.76
N LEU A 302 -4.54 -4.21 15.87
CA LEU A 302 -4.48 -4.78 17.21
C LEU A 302 -5.81 -5.43 17.67
N SER A 303 -6.94 -4.95 17.15
CA SER A 303 -8.28 -5.51 17.39
C SER A 303 -8.73 -6.52 16.32
N THR A 304 -7.79 -7.09 15.56
CA THR A 304 -8.09 -8.07 14.51
C THR A 304 -7.58 -9.46 14.91
N PRO A 305 -8.08 -10.55 14.27
CA PRO A 305 -7.61 -11.92 14.52
C PRO A 305 -6.11 -12.14 14.32
N MET A 306 -5.40 -11.17 13.76
CA MET A 306 -3.95 -11.23 13.67
C MET A 306 -3.27 -11.16 15.04
N PHE A 307 -3.83 -10.40 16.01
CA PHE A 307 -3.23 -10.16 17.32
C PHE A 307 -4.09 -10.65 18.51
N GLU A 308 -5.25 -11.20 18.24
CA GLU A 308 -6.13 -11.84 19.23
C GLU A 308 -5.66 -13.23 19.68
#